data_780b1dbc92e1694163fa2d539ed689db
#
_entry.id   780b1dbc92e1694163fa2d539ed689db
#
_cell.length_a   1.000
_cell.length_b   1.000
_cell.length_c   1.000
_cell.angle_alpha   90.00
_cell.angle_beta   90.00
_cell.angle_gamma   90.00
#
_symmetry.space_group_name_H-M   'P 1'
#
loop_
_entity.id
_entity.type
_entity.pdbx_description
1 polymer ?
#
loop_
_entity_poly.entity_id
_entity_poly.type
_entity_poly.pdbx_seq_one_letter_code
_entity_poly.pdbx_strand_id
1 'polypeptide(L)'
;MIRCATCNAVLEDETPGIACPSCGGTGRQIFVEATGMFVIVDIHAPSVSVGYSDQLSWTEHWDDLQEAYLALKRIYALDNTLDNLQVRRVIKTFFTQCWHLSDWLKKDPESPVTEDSFRVFIPTATALQICHAVADISKHHAPSHGMTARVTRVNFGRTCTATIEYQNPDGEVDALQLADGCMTEWHDFMEAQGMAVP
;
A
#
# COMPACT_ATOMS: atom_id res chain seq x y z
N MET A 1 -8.66 12.20 20.96
CA MET A 1 -9.42 13.48 20.94
C MET A 1 -10.87 13.17 20.59
N ILE A 2 -11.86 13.73 21.31
CA ILE A 2 -13.27 13.49 21.03
C ILE A 2 -13.91 14.74 20.47
N ARG A 3 -14.73 14.54 19.44
CA ARG A 3 -15.43 15.61 18.75
C ARG A 3 -16.92 15.32 18.66
N CYS A 4 -17.72 16.36 18.53
CA CYS A 4 -19.13 16.23 18.23
C CYS A 4 -19.31 15.75 16.79
N ALA A 5 -20.06 14.66 16.59
CA ALA A 5 -20.33 14.09 15.28
C ALA A 5 -21.14 15.03 14.35
N THR A 6 -21.87 16.03 14.93
CA THR A 6 -22.72 16.95 14.16
C THR A 6 -22.00 18.23 13.73
N CYS A 7 -21.18 18.85 14.61
CA CYS A 7 -20.55 20.14 14.31
C CYS A 7 -19.02 20.15 14.43
N ASN A 8 -18.42 19.01 14.69
CA ASN A 8 -16.97 18.80 14.81
C ASN A 8 -16.27 19.58 15.94
N ALA A 9 -17.04 20.21 16.87
CA ALA A 9 -16.48 20.90 18.03
C ALA A 9 -15.76 19.90 18.94
N VAL A 10 -14.59 20.29 19.47
CA VAL A 10 -13.85 19.50 20.48
C VAL A 10 -14.67 19.42 21.75
N LEU A 11 -14.78 18.25 22.35
CA LEU A 11 -15.55 17.99 23.56
C LEU A 11 -14.62 17.59 24.70
N GLU A 12 -14.87 18.14 25.87
CA GLU A 12 -14.15 17.77 27.09
C GLU A 12 -14.78 16.53 27.75
N ASP A 13 -16.07 16.28 27.48
CA ASP A 13 -16.81 15.16 28.04
C ASP A 13 -16.94 13.99 27.06
N GLU A 14 -16.46 12.84 27.49
CA GLU A 14 -16.46 11.60 26.71
C GLU A 14 -17.79 10.83 26.80
N THR A 15 -18.69 11.24 27.69
CA THR A 15 -19.92 10.49 27.99
C THR A 15 -20.90 10.56 26.80
N PRO A 16 -21.24 9.43 26.18
CA PRO A 16 -22.26 9.41 25.15
C PRO A 16 -23.63 9.85 25.72
N GLY A 17 -24.37 10.61 24.92
CA GLY A 17 -25.73 11.07 25.33
C GLY A 17 -25.78 12.46 25.92
N ILE A 18 -24.66 13.06 26.32
CA ILE A 18 -24.62 14.46 26.72
C ILE A 18 -24.69 15.35 25.47
N ALA A 19 -25.57 16.34 25.51
CA ALA A 19 -25.72 17.26 24.38
C ALA A 19 -24.46 18.12 24.17
N CYS A 20 -24.03 18.25 22.93
CA CYS A 20 -22.93 19.16 22.57
C CYS A 20 -23.34 20.61 22.88
N PRO A 21 -22.53 21.37 23.63
CA PRO A 21 -22.87 22.74 23.99
C PRO A 21 -22.96 23.68 22.79
N SER A 22 -22.35 23.32 21.64
CA SER A 22 -22.34 24.15 20.44
C SER A 22 -23.55 23.92 19.52
N CYS A 23 -24.10 22.69 19.46
CA CYS A 23 -25.15 22.35 18.50
C CYS A 23 -26.26 21.45 19.04
N GLY A 24 -26.18 21.01 20.30
CA GLY A 24 -27.15 20.10 20.92
C GLY A 24 -27.07 18.64 20.46
N GLY A 25 -26.19 18.31 19.53
CA GLY A 25 -26.01 16.93 19.04
C GLY A 25 -25.43 16.02 20.10
N THR A 26 -25.88 14.75 20.18
CA THR A 26 -25.48 13.77 21.19
C THR A 26 -24.45 12.76 20.68
N GLY A 27 -24.21 12.71 19.39
CA GLY A 27 -23.21 11.84 18.74
C GLY A 27 -21.77 12.25 19.10
N ARG A 28 -20.90 11.24 19.22
CA ARG A 28 -19.47 11.40 19.49
C ARG A 28 -18.66 10.81 18.37
N GLN A 29 -17.62 11.55 17.99
CA GLN A 29 -16.61 11.09 17.06
C GLN A 29 -15.29 10.94 17.81
N ILE A 30 -14.78 9.74 17.85
CA ILE A 30 -13.51 9.41 18.51
C ILE A 30 -12.46 9.23 17.44
N PHE A 31 -11.44 10.08 17.47
CA PHE A 31 -10.30 9.95 16.55
C PHE A 31 -9.23 9.09 17.21
N VAL A 32 -8.87 7.99 16.56
CA VAL A 32 -7.80 7.08 16.98
C VAL A 32 -6.54 7.45 16.19
N GLU A 33 -5.63 8.20 16.81
CA GLU A 33 -4.45 8.78 16.14
C GLU A 33 -3.52 7.72 15.51
N ALA A 34 -3.47 6.50 16.08
CA ALA A 34 -2.57 5.44 15.60
C ALA A 34 -2.97 4.82 14.26
N THR A 35 -4.20 5.01 13.80
CA THR A 35 -4.73 4.32 12.60
C THR A 35 -5.38 5.26 11.58
N GLY A 36 -5.40 6.57 11.83
CA GLY A 36 -6.15 7.52 11.00
C GLY A 36 -7.67 7.25 10.94
N MET A 37 -8.17 6.32 11.75
CA MET A 37 -9.58 5.95 11.81
C MET A 37 -10.33 6.83 12.78
N PHE A 38 -11.56 7.18 12.44
CA PHE A 38 -12.50 7.74 13.40
C PHE A 38 -13.74 6.85 13.50
N VAL A 39 -14.22 6.68 14.74
CA VAL A 39 -15.43 5.91 15.02
C VAL A 39 -16.52 6.90 15.42
N ILE A 40 -17.61 6.91 14.66
CA ILE A 40 -18.81 7.67 15.01
C ILE A 40 -19.71 6.74 15.82
N VAL A 41 -19.92 7.08 17.09
CA VAL A 41 -20.88 6.38 17.94
C VAL A 41 -22.12 7.25 18.07
N ASP A 42 -23.20 6.84 17.43
CA ASP A 42 -24.54 7.43 17.60
C ASP A 42 -25.36 6.52 18.52
N ILE A 43 -25.72 7.03 19.69
CA ILE A 43 -26.47 6.26 20.68
C ILE A 43 -27.95 6.07 20.31
N HIS A 44 -28.45 6.82 19.31
CA HIS A 44 -29.83 6.70 18.84
C HIS A 44 -29.98 5.77 17.62
N ALA A 45 -28.87 5.36 17.03
CA ALA A 45 -28.85 4.37 15.96
C ALA A 45 -27.90 3.22 16.34
N PRO A 46 -28.31 1.96 16.23
CA PRO A 46 -27.45 0.81 16.54
C PRO A 46 -26.39 0.55 15.44
N SER A 47 -25.96 1.59 14.76
CA SER A 47 -24.94 1.50 13.70
C SER A 47 -23.66 2.18 14.14
N VAL A 48 -22.56 1.44 14.04
CA VAL A 48 -21.19 1.97 14.12
C VAL A 48 -20.74 2.27 12.70
N SER A 49 -20.48 3.55 12.41
CA SER A 49 -19.86 3.93 11.14
C SER A 49 -18.37 4.14 11.37
N VAL A 50 -17.55 3.41 10.64
CA VAL A 50 -16.10 3.62 10.61
C VAL A 50 -15.80 4.50 9.41
N GLY A 51 -15.29 5.70 9.66
CA GLY A 51 -14.80 6.60 8.62
C GLY A 51 -13.27 6.56 8.58
N TYR A 52 -12.72 6.67 7.39
CA TYR A 52 -11.29 6.81 7.20
C TYR A 52 -10.95 8.29 7.01
N SER A 53 -9.80 8.70 7.52
CA SER A 53 -9.24 10.01 7.20
C SER A 53 -8.92 10.07 5.71
N ASP A 54 -9.26 11.18 5.05
CA ASP A 54 -8.88 11.42 3.64
C ASP A 54 -7.37 11.63 3.46
N GLN A 55 -6.63 11.76 4.55
CA GLN A 55 -5.17 11.82 4.55
C GLN A 55 -4.60 10.43 4.80
N LEU A 56 -4.54 9.64 3.75
CA LEU A 56 -3.81 8.38 3.75
C LEU A 56 -2.32 8.68 3.91
N SER A 57 -1.67 8.00 4.87
CA SER A 57 -0.23 8.13 5.09
C SER A 57 0.55 7.11 4.26
N TRP A 58 1.84 7.38 4.04
CA TRP A 58 2.72 6.39 3.42
C TRP A 58 2.80 5.09 4.24
N THR A 59 2.59 5.16 5.55
CA THR A 59 2.60 3.99 6.44
C THR A 59 1.41 3.07 6.18
N GLU A 60 0.20 3.62 5.96
CA GLU A 60 -0.97 2.81 5.56
C GLU A 60 -0.74 2.13 4.21
N HIS A 61 -0.13 2.83 3.26
CA HIS A 61 0.22 2.22 1.97
C HIS A 61 1.31 1.15 2.11
N TRP A 62 2.24 1.33 3.06
CA TRP A 62 3.23 0.31 3.40
C TRP A 62 2.57 -0.96 3.95
N ASP A 63 1.58 -0.83 4.82
CA ASP A 63 0.80 -1.97 5.34
C ASP A 63 0.06 -2.70 4.21
N ASP A 64 -0.58 -1.98 3.29
CA ASP A 64 -1.21 -2.55 2.09
C ASP A 64 -0.19 -3.30 1.21
N LEU A 65 1.02 -2.76 1.05
CA LEU A 65 2.10 -3.41 0.33
C LEU A 65 2.56 -4.69 1.03
N GLN A 66 2.71 -4.66 2.36
CA GLN A 66 3.03 -5.84 3.15
C GLN A 66 1.98 -6.95 3.00
N GLU A 67 0.70 -6.60 3.02
CA GLU A 67 -0.39 -7.55 2.78
C GLU A 67 -0.33 -8.15 1.37
N ALA A 68 -0.08 -7.32 0.36
CA ALA A 68 0.09 -7.78 -1.03
C ALA A 68 1.31 -8.71 -1.18
N TYR A 69 2.40 -8.42 -0.47
CA TYR A 69 3.59 -9.27 -0.43
C TYR A 69 3.31 -10.62 0.25
N LEU A 70 2.61 -10.61 1.37
CA LEU A 70 2.20 -11.85 2.05
C LEU A 70 1.24 -12.68 1.19
N ALA A 71 0.33 -12.04 0.45
CA ALA A 71 -0.54 -12.72 -0.50
C ALA A 71 0.27 -13.39 -1.62
N LEU A 72 1.29 -12.71 -2.15
CA LEU A 72 2.22 -13.27 -3.13
C LEU A 72 2.99 -14.48 -2.57
N LYS A 73 3.55 -14.37 -1.37
CA LYS A 73 4.23 -15.49 -0.68
C LYS A 73 3.32 -16.70 -0.48
N ARG A 74 2.06 -16.48 -0.12
CA ARG A 74 1.07 -17.57 0.08
C ARG A 74 0.84 -18.36 -1.18
N ILE A 75 0.75 -17.75 -2.37
CA ILE A 75 0.56 -18.51 -3.61
C ILE A 75 1.77 -19.37 -3.98
N TYR A 76 2.97 -19.03 -3.49
CA TYR A 76 4.17 -19.82 -3.65
C TYR A 76 4.30 -20.96 -2.63
N ALA A 77 3.67 -20.84 -1.46
CA ALA A 77 3.80 -21.78 -0.35
C ALA A 77 2.76 -22.90 -0.33
N LEU A 78 1.60 -22.72 -0.99
CA LEU A 78 0.45 -23.61 -0.86
C LEU A 78 0.21 -24.43 -2.12
N ASP A 79 -0.34 -25.67 -1.92
CA ASP A 79 -1.08 -26.41 -2.95
C ASP A 79 -2.24 -25.52 -3.43
N ASN A 80 -2.01 -24.84 -4.53
CA ASN A 80 -2.77 -23.65 -4.89
C ASN A 80 -4.02 -24.05 -5.67
N THR A 81 -5.18 -23.72 -5.14
CA THR A 81 -6.48 -23.85 -5.84
C THR A 81 -6.78 -22.68 -6.76
N LEU A 82 -5.90 -21.69 -6.81
CA LEU A 82 -6.07 -20.48 -7.64
C LEU A 82 -5.83 -20.80 -9.12
N ASP A 83 -6.63 -20.23 -9.98
CA ASP A 83 -6.40 -20.28 -11.42
C ASP A 83 -5.31 -19.29 -11.87
N ASN A 84 -4.88 -19.44 -13.13
CA ASN A 84 -3.85 -18.58 -13.73
C ASN A 84 -4.19 -17.08 -13.64
N LEU A 85 -5.47 -16.72 -13.81
CA LEU A 85 -5.91 -15.33 -13.78
C LEU A 85 -5.80 -14.73 -12.37
N GLN A 86 -6.19 -15.51 -11.35
CA GLN A 86 -6.09 -15.13 -9.95
C GLN A 86 -4.63 -14.95 -9.52
N VAL A 87 -3.75 -15.90 -9.87
CA VAL A 87 -2.31 -15.77 -9.61
C VAL A 87 -1.73 -14.51 -10.27
N ARG A 88 -2.04 -14.27 -11.54
CA ARG A 88 -1.59 -13.07 -12.25
C ARG A 88 -2.11 -11.78 -11.61
N ARG A 89 -3.33 -11.78 -11.07
CA ARG A 89 -3.87 -10.62 -10.33
C ARG A 89 -3.09 -10.35 -9.06
N VAL A 90 -2.80 -11.37 -8.24
CA VAL A 90 -2.00 -11.21 -7.02
C VAL A 90 -0.63 -10.62 -7.35
N ILE A 91 0.06 -11.18 -8.36
CA ILE A 91 1.37 -10.68 -8.79
C ILE A 91 1.29 -9.21 -9.22
N LYS A 92 0.32 -8.87 -10.08
CA LYS A 92 0.15 -7.48 -10.55
C LYS A 92 -0.21 -6.53 -9.42
N THR A 93 -1.05 -6.96 -8.47
CA THR A 93 -1.41 -6.14 -7.31
C THR A 93 -0.17 -5.79 -6.51
N PHE A 94 0.68 -6.78 -6.19
CA PHE A 94 1.93 -6.52 -5.47
C PHE A 94 2.79 -5.49 -6.19
N PHE A 95 3.13 -5.69 -7.47
CA PHE A 95 4.03 -4.79 -8.19
C PHE A 95 3.43 -3.39 -8.40
N THR A 96 2.11 -3.30 -8.54
CA THR A 96 1.42 -2.00 -8.61
C THR A 96 1.51 -1.25 -7.27
N GLN A 97 1.21 -1.90 -6.16
CA GLN A 97 1.33 -1.30 -4.83
C GLN A 97 2.77 -0.94 -4.50
N CYS A 98 3.71 -1.85 -4.82
CA CYS A 98 5.13 -1.65 -4.61
C CYS A 98 5.65 -0.39 -5.32
N TRP A 99 5.26 -0.17 -6.58
CA TRP A 99 5.67 1.04 -7.30
C TRP A 99 4.95 2.30 -6.81
N HIS A 100 3.67 2.20 -6.43
CA HIS A 100 2.91 3.33 -5.92
C HIS A 100 3.46 3.88 -4.61
N LEU A 101 4.16 3.07 -3.80
CA LEU A 101 4.81 3.55 -2.58
C LEU A 101 5.71 4.77 -2.88
N SER A 102 6.32 4.82 -4.07
CA SER A 102 7.11 5.97 -4.51
C SER A 102 6.33 7.29 -4.50
N ASP A 103 5.07 7.23 -4.92
CA ASP A 103 4.21 8.42 -4.98
C ASP A 103 3.75 8.84 -3.58
N TRP A 104 3.47 7.87 -2.71
CA TRP A 104 3.09 8.11 -1.33
C TRP A 104 4.23 8.74 -0.55
N LEU A 105 5.43 8.16 -0.62
CA LEU A 105 6.61 8.70 0.05
C LEU A 105 6.94 10.13 -0.39
N LYS A 106 6.69 10.50 -1.64
CA LYS A 106 6.95 11.85 -2.15
C LYS A 106 5.87 12.86 -1.78
N LYS A 107 4.64 12.43 -1.59
CA LYS A 107 3.48 13.31 -1.38
C LYS A 107 3.10 13.48 0.08
N ASP A 108 3.47 12.54 0.92
CA ASP A 108 3.18 12.60 2.36
C ASP A 108 4.06 13.66 3.03
N PRO A 109 3.47 14.67 3.67
CA PRO A 109 4.24 15.72 4.34
C PRO A 109 5.04 15.23 5.55
N GLU A 110 4.70 14.07 6.11
CA GLU A 110 5.44 13.46 7.22
C GLU A 110 6.63 12.61 6.73
N SER A 111 6.73 12.34 5.43
CA SER A 111 7.84 11.63 4.84
C SER A 111 9.05 12.56 4.65
N PRO A 112 10.26 12.16 5.07
CA PRO A 112 11.48 12.92 4.80
C PRO A 112 11.98 12.78 3.36
N VAL A 113 11.32 11.95 2.54
CA VAL A 113 11.74 11.63 1.18
C VAL A 113 11.53 12.80 0.24
N THR A 114 12.55 13.16 -0.53
CA THR A 114 12.50 14.22 -1.54
C THR A 114 12.57 13.65 -2.96
N GLU A 115 12.12 14.43 -3.93
CA GLU A 115 12.27 14.06 -5.35
C GLU A 115 13.75 13.84 -5.72
N ASP A 116 14.67 14.60 -5.13
CA ASP A 116 16.11 14.46 -5.38
C ASP A 116 16.67 13.15 -4.81
N SER A 117 16.28 12.75 -3.58
CA SER A 117 16.71 11.48 -3.00
C SER A 117 16.22 10.30 -3.86
N PHE A 118 15.00 10.42 -4.39
CA PHE A 118 14.40 9.43 -5.26
C PHE A 118 15.12 9.31 -6.60
N ARG A 119 15.44 10.46 -7.21
CA ARG A 119 16.15 10.52 -8.50
C ARG A 119 17.56 9.90 -8.43
N VAL A 120 18.21 9.96 -7.27
CA VAL A 120 19.51 9.32 -7.05
C VAL A 120 19.36 7.83 -6.79
N PHE A 121 18.33 7.42 -6.05
CA PHE A 121 18.15 6.04 -5.63
C PHE A 121 17.65 5.11 -6.75
N ILE A 122 16.58 5.47 -7.46
CA ILE A 122 15.94 4.59 -8.45
C ILE A 122 16.90 4.05 -9.52
N PRO A 123 17.84 4.82 -10.07
CA PRO A 123 18.80 4.29 -11.05
C PRO A 123 19.70 3.16 -10.50
N THR A 124 19.85 3.03 -9.19
CA THR A 124 20.66 1.98 -8.54
C THR A 124 19.83 0.78 -8.10
N ALA A 125 18.50 0.92 -8.03
CA ALA A 125 17.56 -0.07 -7.53
C ALA A 125 16.99 -0.92 -8.70
N THR A 126 17.70 -1.99 -9.04
CA THR A 126 17.36 -2.80 -10.23
C THR A 126 16.01 -3.51 -10.09
N ALA A 127 15.69 -4.04 -8.91
CA ALA A 127 14.41 -4.71 -8.68
C ALA A 127 13.24 -3.72 -8.82
N LEU A 128 13.38 -2.50 -8.29
CA LEU A 128 12.36 -1.45 -8.42
C LEU A 128 12.21 -0.92 -9.84
N GLN A 129 13.26 -0.92 -10.65
CA GLN A 129 13.15 -0.57 -12.08
C GLN A 129 12.32 -1.62 -12.84
N ILE A 130 12.53 -2.91 -12.59
CA ILE A 130 11.74 -4.00 -13.18
C ILE A 130 10.30 -3.93 -12.63
N CYS A 131 10.13 -3.68 -11.33
CA CYS A 131 8.82 -3.47 -10.70
C CYS A 131 8.04 -2.35 -11.40
N HIS A 132 8.66 -1.20 -11.63
CA HIS A 132 8.08 -0.09 -12.37
C HIS A 132 7.57 -0.53 -13.76
N ALA A 133 8.40 -1.26 -14.50
CA ALA A 133 8.02 -1.73 -15.82
C ALA A 133 6.82 -2.70 -15.79
N VAL A 134 6.72 -3.57 -14.76
CA VAL A 134 5.54 -4.45 -14.55
C VAL A 134 4.30 -3.63 -14.22
N ALA A 135 4.42 -2.63 -13.35
CA ALA A 135 3.33 -1.75 -12.94
C ALA A 135 2.82 -0.90 -14.12
N ASP A 136 3.73 -0.35 -14.94
CA ASP A 136 3.42 0.49 -16.10
C ASP A 136 2.61 -0.28 -17.16
N ILE A 137 3.05 -1.47 -17.55
CA ILE A 137 2.30 -2.34 -18.50
C ILE A 137 0.93 -2.75 -17.93
N SER A 138 0.80 -2.80 -16.60
CA SER A 138 -0.50 -3.11 -15.98
C SER A 138 -1.53 -1.99 -16.16
N LYS A 139 -1.10 -0.76 -16.38
CA LYS A 139 -1.94 0.43 -16.55
C LYS A 139 -2.07 0.89 -18.00
N HIS A 140 -1.02 0.73 -18.79
CA HIS A 140 -0.91 1.29 -20.13
C HIS A 140 -0.79 0.19 -21.20
N HIS A 141 -1.44 0.41 -22.34
CA HIS A 141 -1.39 -0.53 -23.47
C HIS A 141 -0.02 -0.53 -24.17
N ALA A 142 0.77 0.51 -23.98
CA ALA A 142 2.14 0.64 -24.44
C ALA A 142 3.02 1.17 -23.30
N PRO A 143 4.26 0.69 -23.17
CA PRO A 143 5.16 1.17 -22.13
C PRO A 143 5.48 2.65 -22.37
N SER A 144 5.47 3.43 -21.28
CA SER A 144 5.82 4.84 -21.29
C SER A 144 7.33 5.08 -21.17
N HIS A 145 8.10 4.05 -20.82
CA HIS A 145 9.54 4.11 -20.53
C HIS A 145 10.31 3.00 -21.27
N GLY A 146 11.64 3.14 -21.32
CA GLY A 146 12.51 2.28 -22.13
C GLY A 146 12.55 0.80 -21.73
N MET A 147 12.25 0.46 -20.46
CA MET A 147 12.16 -0.92 -19.98
C MET A 147 10.72 -1.43 -20.08
N THR A 148 10.56 -2.68 -20.51
CA THR A 148 9.27 -3.37 -20.48
C THR A 148 9.40 -4.64 -19.65
N ALA A 149 8.37 -5.00 -18.86
CA ALA A 149 8.36 -6.24 -18.11
C ALA A 149 6.93 -6.80 -18.00
N ARG A 150 6.80 -8.13 -18.08
CA ARG A 150 5.49 -8.79 -18.02
C ARG A 150 5.58 -10.19 -17.42
N VAL A 151 4.50 -10.61 -16.77
CA VAL A 151 4.32 -11.99 -16.34
C VAL A 151 4.03 -12.86 -17.57
N THR A 152 4.99 -13.68 -17.97
CA THR A 152 4.89 -14.52 -19.19
C THR A 152 4.44 -15.93 -18.87
N ARG A 153 4.89 -16.50 -17.77
CA ARG A 153 4.67 -17.90 -17.42
C ARG A 153 4.20 -18.03 -15.99
N VAL A 154 3.21 -18.86 -15.76
CA VAL A 154 2.79 -19.32 -14.43
C VAL A 154 2.79 -20.84 -14.47
N ASN A 155 3.57 -21.47 -13.62
CA ASN A 155 3.66 -22.91 -13.52
C ASN A 155 2.92 -23.37 -12.25
N PHE A 156 2.07 -24.37 -12.40
CA PHE A 156 1.34 -25.01 -11.32
C PHE A 156 1.93 -26.40 -11.09
N GLY A 157 2.28 -26.70 -9.83
CA GLY A 157 2.82 -27.97 -9.39
C GLY A 157 2.58 -28.13 -7.90
N ARG A 158 3.53 -28.72 -7.18
CA ARG A 158 3.49 -28.71 -5.70
C ARG A 158 3.56 -27.29 -5.14
N THR A 159 4.23 -26.41 -5.83
CA THR A 159 4.29 -24.97 -5.56
C THR A 159 3.97 -24.22 -6.85
N CYS A 160 3.35 -23.05 -6.73
CA CYS A 160 3.18 -22.16 -7.86
C CYS A 160 4.46 -21.35 -8.05
N THR A 161 4.90 -21.18 -9.30
CA THR A 161 5.98 -20.23 -9.65
C THR A 161 5.56 -19.37 -10.82
N ALA A 162 6.07 -18.15 -10.91
CA ALA A 162 5.75 -17.26 -12.01
C ALA A 162 7.01 -16.56 -12.53
N THR A 163 7.15 -16.51 -13.85
CA THR A 163 8.28 -15.85 -14.52
C THR A 163 7.86 -14.47 -15.02
N ILE A 164 8.70 -13.49 -14.73
CA ILE A 164 8.64 -12.15 -15.30
C ILE A 164 9.78 -12.03 -16.31
N GLU A 165 9.43 -11.78 -17.56
CA GLU A 165 10.39 -11.41 -18.61
C GLU A 165 10.45 -9.89 -18.70
N TYR A 166 11.67 -9.36 -18.84
CA TYR A 166 11.90 -7.93 -19.03
C TYR A 166 12.88 -7.69 -20.18
N GLN A 167 12.80 -6.51 -20.77
CA GLN A 167 13.61 -6.09 -21.91
C GLN A 167 14.27 -4.73 -21.62
N ASN A 168 15.47 -4.53 -22.19
CA ASN A 168 16.30 -3.33 -22.03
C ASN A 168 16.84 -3.12 -20.59
N PRO A 169 17.72 -4.01 -20.09
CA PRO A 169 18.30 -5.21 -20.74
C PRO A 169 17.35 -6.41 -20.75
N ASP A 170 17.60 -7.36 -21.65
CA ASP A 170 16.81 -8.58 -21.72
C ASP A 170 17.15 -9.53 -20.55
N GLY A 171 16.11 -10.11 -19.94
CA GLY A 171 16.26 -11.06 -18.85
C GLY A 171 14.96 -11.66 -18.38
N GLU A 172 15.07 -12.60 -17.47
CA GLU A 172 13.93 -13.19 -16.76
C GLU A 172 14.24 -13.33 -15.27
N VAL A 173 13.22 -13.25 -14.46
CA VAL A 173 13.30 -13.43 -13.01
C VAL A 173 12.03 -14.07 -12.48
N ASP A 174 12.14 -14.85 -11.40
CA ASP A 174 10.98 -15.35 -10.68
C ASP A 174 10.26 -14.18 -9.97
N ALA A 175 8.92 -14.18 -10.00
CA ALA A 175 8.14 -13.06 -9.46
C ALA A 175 8.29 -12.91 -7.94
N LEU A 176 8.45 -13.99 -7.18
CA LEU A 176 8.69 -13.90 -5.73
C LEU A 176 10.11 -13.38 -5.45
N GLN A 177 11.11 -13.87 -6.18
CA GLN A 177 12.48 -13.38 -6.06
C GLN A 177 12.57 -11.89 -6.37
N LEU A 178 11.88 -11.42 -7.40
CA LEU A 178 11.81 -9.98 -7.72
C LEU A 178 11.12 -9.19 -6.60
N ALA A 179 10.03 -9.73 -6.05
CA ALA A 179 9.33 -9.10 -4.94
C ALA A 179 10.20 -8.98 -3.69
N ASP A 180 10.95 -10.04 -3.34
CA ASP A 180 11.91 -10.03 -2.24
C ASP A 180 12.96 -8.92 -2.45
N GLY A 181 13.48 -8.80 -3.68
CA GLY A 181 14.41 -7.73 -4.05
C GLY A 181 13.81 -6.33 -3.89
N CYS A 182 12.56 -6.14 -4.36
CA CYS A 182 11.87 -4.85 -4.21
C CYS A 182 11.68 -4.47 -2.74
N MET A 183 11.26 -5.41 -1.89
CA MET A 183 11.06 -5.15 -0.47
C MET A 183 12.39 -4.80 0.22
N THR A 184 13.47 -5.49 -0.15
CA THR A 184 14.82 -5.18 0.35
C THR A 184 15.26 -3.78 -0.07
N GLU A 185 15.15 -3.44 -1.36
CA GLU A 185 15.55 -2.13 -1.86
C GLU A 185 14.74 -0.99 -1.22
N TRP A 186 13.42 -1.18 -1.00
CA TRP A 186 12.60 -0.21 -0.27
C TRP A 186 13.04 -0.05 1.18
N HIS A 187 13.32 -1.15 1.86
CA HIS A 187 13.77 -1.14 3.25
C HIS A 187 15.07 -0.37 3.40
N ASP A 188 16.05 -0.71 2.57
CA ASP A 188 17.37 -0.05 2.55
C ASP A 188 17.25 1.46 2.26
N PHE A 189 16.36 1.83 1.31
CA PHE A 189 16.09 3.23 1.00
C PHE A 189 15.49 3.99 2.19
N MET A 190 14.45 3.44 2.81
CA MET A 190 13.79 4.08 3.95
C MET A 190 14.74 4.21 5.14
N GLU A 191 15.53 3.17 5.43
CA GLU A 191 16.55 3.22 6.47
C GLU A 191 17.59 4.32 6.18
N ALA A 192 18.05 4.43 4.94
CA ALA A 192 18.99 5.48 4.51
C ALA A 192 18.41 6.90 4.63
N GLN A 193 17.08 7.05 4.57
CA GLN A 193 16.37 8.32 4.83
C GLN A 193 16.08 8.55 6.32
N GLY A 194 16.53 7.66 7.22
CA GLY A 194 16.28 7.76 8.66
C GLY A 194 14.85 7.45 9.08
N MET A 195 14.08 6.77 8.23
CA MET A 195 12.70 6.38 8.50
C MET A 195 12.67 5.10 9.34
N ALA A 196 11.85 5.08 10.39
CA ALA A 196 11.50 3.84 11.05
C ALA A 196 10.49 3.10 10.16
N VAL A 197 10.89 1.97 9.61
CA VAL A 197 9.97 1.09 8.88
C VAL A 197 9.06 0.41 9.91
N PRO A 198 7.73 0.48 9.73
CA PRO A 198 6.76 -0.10 10.68
C PRO A 198 6.87 -1.62 10.80
#